data_2adf593593fd8b7ecbd75173b79dfe83
#
_entry.id   2adf593593fd8b7ecbd75173b79dfe83
#
_cell.length_a   1.000
_cell.length_b   1.000
_cell.length_c   1.000
_cell.angle_alpha   90.00
_cell.angle_beta   90.00
_cell.angle_gamma   90.00
#
_symmetry.space_group_name_H-M   'P 1'
#
loop_
_entity.id
_entity.type
_entity.pdbx_description
1 polymer ?
#
loop_
_entity_poly.entity_id
_entity_poly.type
_entity_poly.pdbx_seq_one_letter_code
_entity_poly.pdbx_strand_id
1 'polypeptide(L)'
;MSYREAVGKALEDSMREEPRLILIGQNIAGHALRQLADTYGVDRVRDTSISESAMVGMAVGAAMKGLKVVVMIAYADIASVCHMAIVQSAAKLHYLSNSRLNCPVIIRLPIARFRGHGPEGNEVGVSWFYNVPDLNIAMPGCANEAYWNFREALQRPTPTLFFEDRSIHGRAGEVADQNPGGYAQITRSGDRLTIIGAGRAAALAEDAADQLAERGYSSALEVVSLGFVKPLDKNTVLRSTSKTGRALIVQDEPVWSGYATFVRCLLDELPAGKLCCAPRILAGADQFLPFWDERPFLPSIQSVVTAVRECLK
;
A
#
# COMPACT_ATOMS: atom_id res chain seq x y z
N MET A 1 -16.96 6.24 -5.26
CA MET A 1 -16.10 7.39 -4.91
C MET A 1 -14.70 7.18 -5.46
N SER A 2 -13.89 8.25 -5.59
CA SER A 2 -12.49 8.10 -5.98
C SER A 2 -11.66 7.50 -4.84
N TYR A 3 -10.47 6.96 -5.18
CA TYR A 3 -9.51 6.46 -4.19
C TYR A 3 -9.19 7.52 -3.11
N ARG A 4 -8.92 8.77 -3.55
CA ARG A 4 -8.61 9.88 -2.64
C ARG A 4 -9.77 10.19 -1.69
N GLU A 5 -11.00 10.21 -2.20
CA GLU A 5 -12.20 10.41 -1.38
C GLU A 5 -12.39 9.27 -0.38
N ALA A 6 -12.07 8.03 -0.77
CA ALA A 6 -12.16 6.87 0.11
C ALA A 6 -11.19 6.96 1.31
N VAL A 7 -9.94 7.38 1.08
CA VAL A 7 -8.98 7.65 2.18
C VAL A 7 -9.49 8.78 3.08
N GLY A 8 -9.96 9.89 2.48
CA GLY A 8 -10.51 11.02 3.22
C GLY A 8 -11.71 10.61 4.09
N LYS A 9 -12.63 9.83 3.51
CA LYS A 9 -13.80 9.31 4.23
C LYS A 9 -13.40 8.33 5.34
N ALA A 10 -12.45 7.45 5.11
CA ALA A 10 -11.96 6.53 6.13
C ALA A 10 -11.39 7.29 7.33
N LEU A 11 -10.65 8.37 7.06
CA LEU A 11 -10.10 9.24 8.10
C LEU A 11 -11.19 9.97 8.87
N GLU A 12 -12.16 10.59 8.17
CA GLU A 12 -13.29 11.31 8.77
C GLU A 12 -14.15 10.39 9.63
N ASP A 13 -14.55 9.23 9.12
CA ASP A 13 -15.33 8.22 9.85
C ASP A 13 -14.56 7.75 11.09
N SER A 14 -13.25 7.50 10.96
CA SER A 14 -12.42 7.09 12.08
C SER A 14 -12.28 8.16 13.14
N MET A 15 -12.17 9.44 12.76
CA MET A 15 -12.12 10.55 13.73
C MET A 15 -13.44 10.75 14.45
N ARG A 16 -14.58 10.50 13.79
CA ARG A 16 -15.90 10.55 14.40
C ARG A 16 -16.11 9.44 15.42
N GLU A 17 -15.67 8.21 15.09
CA GLU A 17 -15.89 7.03 15.92
C GLU A 17 -14.86 6.86 17.05
N GLU A 18 -13.64 7.39 16.87
CA GLU A 18 -12.54 7.28 17.85
C GLU A 18 -12.14 8.68 18.36
N PRO A 19 -12.66 9.12 19.51
CA PRO A 19 -12.33 10.43 20.10
C PRO A 19 -10.84 10.61 20.43
N ARG A 20 -10.09 9.51 20.61
CA ARG A 20 -8.64 9.51 20.90
C ARG A 20 -7.78 9.49 19.67
N LEU A 21 -8.35 9.58 18.45
CA LEU A 21 -7.60 9.71 17.21
C LEU A 21 -7.18 11.15 16.97
N ILE A 22 -5.88 11.37 16.78
CA ILE A 22 -5.30 12.65 16.41
C ILE A 22 -4.54 12.57 15.09
N LEU A 23 -4.51 13.69 14.37
CA LEU A 23 -3.72 13.87 13.15
C LEU A 23 -2.58 14.83 13.44
N ILE A 24 -1.38 14.49 12.95
CA ILE A 24 -0.22 15.37 13.01
C ILE A 24 0.49 15.39 11.66
N GLY A 25 0.97 16.54 11.25
CA GLY A 25 1.69 16.69 9.98
C GLY A 25 1.99 18.13 9.67
N GLN A 26 2.78 18.37 8.62
CA GLN A 26 3.07 19.73 8.18
C GLN A 26 1.96 20.24 7.26
N ASN A 27 1.50 21.46 7.52
CA ASN A 27 0.52 22.21 6.73
C ASN A 27 -0.76 21.41 6.40
N ILE A 28 -1.19 20.55 7.32
CA ILE A 28 -2.38 19.72 7.12
C ILE A 28 -3.68 20.53 7.27
N ALA A 29 -3.71 21.53 8.14
CA ALA A 29 -4.85 22.41 8.32
C ALA A 29 -5.06 23.38 7.15
N GLY A 30 -4.00 23.69 6.37
CA GLY A 30 -4.06 24.60 5.22
C GLY A 30 -4.51 23.96 3.92
N HIS A 31 -4.60 22.63 3.83
CA HIS A 31 -4.85 21.88 2.58
C HIS A 31 -6.08 20.97 2.65
N ALA A 32 -5.96 19.77 2.09
CA ALA A 32 -7.08 18.81 1.92
C ALA A 32 -7.75 18.36 3.24
N LEU A 33 -7.15 18.62 4.39
CA LEU A 33 -7.69 18.29 5.71
C LEU A 33 -8.20 19.51 6.48
N ARG A 34 -8.30 20.68 5.85
CA ARG A 34 -8.83 21.89 6.49
C ARG A 34 -10.20 21.68 7.11
N GLN A 35 -11.08 20.98 6.41
CA GLN A 35 -12.42 20.68 6.93
C GLN A 35 -12.37 19.86 8.22
N LEU A 36 -11.43 18.92 8.35
CA LEU A 36 -11.22 18.18 9.60
C LEU A 36 -10.65 19.07 10.71
N ALA A 37 -9.74 19.99 10.36
CA ALA A 37 -9.21 20.95 11.32
C ALA A 37 -10.30 21.90 11.83
N ASP A 38 -11.18 22.38 10.94
CA ASP A 38 -12.31 23.23 11.30
C ASP A 38 -13.33 22.47 12.17
N THR A 39 -13.52 21.17 11.95
CA THR A 39 -14.47 20.32 12.70
C THR A 39 -13.94 19.88 14.05
N TYR A 40 -12.68 19.45 14.14
CA TYR A 40 -12.11 18.80 15.32
C TYR A 40 -11.12 19.66 16.10
N GLY A 41 -10.76 20.82 15.57
CA GLY A 41 -9.88 21.79 16.22
C GLY A 41 -8.41 21.36 16.31
N VAL A 42 -7.58 22.28 16.81
CA VAL A 42 -6.12 22.09 16.92
C VAL A 42 -5.71 20.99 17.92
N ASP A 43 -6.59 20.61 18.81
CA ASP A 43 -6.30 19.53 19.77
C ASP A 43 -6.27 18.16 19.09
N ARG A 44 -6.99 18.00 18.00
CA ARG A 44 -7.05 16.74 17.26
C ARG A 44 -6.43 16.80 15.86
N VAL A 45 -6.28 17.98 15.25
CA VAL A 45 -5.63 18.18 13.95
C VAL A 45 -4.54 19.21 14.11
N ARG A 46 -3.28 18.77 14.21
CA ARG A 46 -2.14 19.61 14.59
C ARG A 46 -1.16 19.79 13.44
N ASP A 47 -0.95 21.04 13.06
CA ASP A 47 0.20 21.40 12.22
C ASP A 47 1.49 21.30 13.04
N THR A 48 2.56 20.83 12.38
CA THR A 48 3.89 20.72 12.95
C THR A 48 4.91 21.45 12.09
N SER A 49 6.06 21.76 12.65
CA SER A 49 7.24 22.11 11.89
C SER A 49 7.69 20.93 11.01
N ILE A 50 8.46 21.19 9.96
CA ILE A 50 9.08 20.17 9.11
C ILE A 50 10.14 19.45 9.94
N SER A 51 9.79 18.29 10.48
CA SER A 51 10.68 17.42 11.26
C SER A 51 10.06 16.03 11.40
N GLU A 52 10.19 15.22 10.38
CA GLU A 52 9.47 13.95 10.27
C GLU A 52 9.87 12.96 11.36
N SER A 53 11.15 12.91 11.72
CA SER A 53 11.63 12.09 12.86
C SER A 53 10.97 12.51 14.18
N ALA A 54 10.83 13.83 14.42
CA ALA A 54 10.16 14.32 15.62
C ALA A 54 8.65 14.04 15.58
N MET A 55 8.01 14.16 14.40
CA MET A 55 6.59 13.85 14.22
C MET A 55 6.29 12.37 14.56
N VAL A 56 7.10 11.44 14.05
CA VAL A 56 6.95 10.01 14.37
C VAL A 56 7.25 9.77 15.86
N GLY A 57 8.29 10.39 16.42
CA GLY A 57 8.61 10.29 17.84
C GLY A 57 7.48 10.79 18.75
N MET A 58 6.86 11.93 18.42
CA MET A 58 5.65 12.45 19.12
C MET A 58 4.49 11.46 19.02
N ALA A 59 4.26 10.88 17.84
CA ALA A 59 3.19 9.90 17.63
C ALA A 59 3.38 8.67 18.53
N VAL A 60 4.61 8.15 18.65
CA VAL A 60 4.94 7.05 19.55
C VAL A 60 4.65 7.43 21.00
N GLY A 61 5.10 8.61 21.45
CA GLY A 61 4.81 9.11 22.81
C GLY A 61 3.30 9.27 23.09
N ALA A 62 2.53 9.76 22.11
CA ALA A 62 1.08 9.87 22.20
C ALA A 62 0.41 8.49 22.26
N ALA A 63 0.88 7.51 21.45
CA ALA A 63 0.39 6.14 21.47
C ALA A 63 0.64 5.47 22.85
N MET A 64 1.80 5.71 23.47
CA MET A 64 2.08 5.23 24.84
C MET A 64 1.10 5.79 25.89
N LYS A 65 0.43 6.90 25.60
CA LYS A 65 -0.65 7.48 26.41
C LYS A 65 -2.04 7.04 26.01
N GLY A 66 -2.15 6.07 25.08
CA GLY A 66 -3.40 5.49 24.65
C GLY A 66 -4.12 6.25 23.53
N LEU A 67 -3.44 7.18 22.85
CA LEU A 67 -3.97 7.82 21.65
C LEU A 67 -3.71 6.96 20.42
N LYS A 68 -4.59 7.09 19.41
CA LYS A 68 -4.31 6.65 18.04
C LYS A 68 -3.81 7.85 17.25
N VAL A 69 -2.83 7.64 16.39
CA VAL A 69 -2.20 8.77 15.69
C VAL A 69 -2.06 8.47 14.20
N VAL A 70 -2.44 9.43 13.37
CA VAL A 70 -2.10 9.46 11.96
C VAL A 70 -1.05 10.53 11.74
N VAL A 71 0.12 10.13 11.25
CA VAL A 71 1.22 11.02 10.88
C VAL A 71 1.18 11.23 9.36
N MET A 72 1.14 12.49 8.94
CA MET A 72 1.12 12.88 7.53
C MET A 72 2.53 13.27 7.10
N ILE A 73 3.21 12.40 6.37
CA ILE A 73 4.52 12.67 5.76
C ILE A 73 4.29 13.18 4.32
N ALA A 74 5.14 14.08 3.85
CA ALA A 74 4.95 14.71 2.55
C ALA A 74 5.10 13.74 1.37
N TYR A 75 6.11 12.85 1.43
CA TYR A 75 6.43 11.86 0.38
C TYR A 75 6.96 10.57 1.01
N ALA A 76 6.84 9.47 0.26
CA ALA A 76 7.20 8.14 0.74
C ALA A 76 8.69 7.96 1.01
N ASP A 77 9.56 8.53 0.19
CA ASP A 77 11.02 8.47 0.33
C ASP A 77 11.52 9.18 1.61
N ILE A 78 10.78 10.18 2.11
CA ILE A 78 11.07 10.86 3.38
C ILE A 78 10.95 9.91 4.59
N ALA A 79 10.32 8.75 4.44
CA ALA A 79 10.36 7.70 5.45
C ALA A 79 11.80 7.28 5.81
N SER A 80 12.77 7.46 4.90
CA SER A 80 14.19 7.25 5.16
C SER A 80 14.74 8.19 6.24
N VAL A 81 14.29 9.44 6.28
CA VAL A 81 14.68 10.44 7.28
C VAL A 81 14.18 10.05 8.68
N CYS A 82 12.99 9.47 8.78
CA CYS A 82 12.42 9.05 10.06
C CYS A 82 12.58 7.54 10.33
N HIS A 83 13.44 6.86 9.57
CA HIS A 83 13.66 5.41 9.67
C HIS A 83 13.94 4.94 11.11
N MET A 84 14.82 5.64 11.84
CA MET A 84 15.13 5.29 13.23
C MET A 84 13.89 5.39 14.13
N ALA A 85 13.08 6.43 14.00
CA ALA A 85 11.86 6.59 14.80
C ALA A 85 10.83 5.52 14.47
N ILE A 86 10.70 5.13 13.21
CA ILE A 86 9.82 4.04 12.77
C ILE A 86 10.32 2.69 13.31
N VAL A 87 11.58 2.34 13.04
CA VAL A 87 12.10 0.99 13.29
C VAL A 87 12.45 0.77 14.76
N GLN A 88 13.15 1.73 15.40
CA GLN A 88 13.64 1.53 16.77
C GLN A 88 12.60 1.90 17.82
N SER A 89 11.74 2.89 17.55
CA SER A 89 10.77 3.37 18.52
C SER A 89 9.38 2.79 18.28
N ALA A 90 8.78 3.03 17.10
CA ALA A 90 7.39 2.63 16.84
C ALA A 90 7.23 1.11 16.73
N ALA A 91 7.99 0.45 15.86
CA ALA A 91 7.82 -0.99 15.58
C ALA A 91 8.19 -1.87 16.81
N LYS A 92 9.20 -1.50 17.59
CA LYS A 92 9.66 -2.30 18.73
C LYS A 92 8.89 -2.07 20.02
N LEU A 93 8.09 -1.01 20.13
CA LEU A 93 7.41 -0.63 21.37
C LEU A 93 6.58 -1.75 21.96
N HIS A 94 5.76 -2.39 21.13
CA HIS A 94 4.86 -3.46 21.55
C HIS A 94 5.65 -4.65 22.12
N TYR A 95 6.65 -5.12 21.39
CA TYR A 95 7.52 -6.22 21.83
C TYR A 95 8.32 -5.88 23.09
N LEU A 96 9.02 -4.75 23.12
CA LEU A 96 9.88 -4.36 24.26
C LEU A 96 9.09 -4.09 25.54
N SER A 97 7.83 -3.69 25.42
CA SER A 97 6.93 -3.52 26.58
C SER A 97 6.28 -4.82 27.05
N ASN A 98 6.61 -5.96 26.45
CA ASN A 98 5.95 -7.25 26.66
C ASN A 98 4.44 -7.13 26.42
N SER A 99 4.05 -6.55 25.29
CA SER A 99 2.66 -6.30 24.86
C SER A 99 1.82 -5.41 25.79
N ARG A 100 2.45 -4.70 26.74
CA ARG A 100 1.75 -3.78 27.66
C ARG A 100 1.43 -2.43 27.03
N LEU A 101 2.17 -2.03 26.00
CA LEU A 101 1.96 -0.80 25.24
C LEU A 101 1.69 -1.13 23.79
N ASN A 102 0.67 -0.47 23.23
CA ASN A 102 0.36 -0.51 21.81
C ASN A 102 0.91 0.73 21.09
N CYS A 103 1.13 0.61 19.79
CA CYS A 103 1.55 1.72 18.93
C CYS A 103 0.63 1.80 17.69
N PRO A 104 -0.67 2.11 17.85
CA PRO A 104 -1.62 2.24 16.74
C PRO A 104 -1.38 3.55 15.97
N VAL A 105 -0.23 3.63 15.32
CA VAL A 105 0.21 4.78 14.53
C VAL A 105 0.14 4.43 13.07
N ILE A 106 -0.57 5.23 12.28
CA ILE A 106 -0.51 5.18 10.81
C ILE A 106 0.45 6.27 10.34
N ILE A 107 1.47 5.89 9.58
CA ILE A 107 2.36 6.83 8.90
C ILE A 107 1.96 6.81 7.43
N ARG A 108 1.29 7.89 6.98
CA ARG A 108 0.86 8.05 5.59
C ARG A 108 2.02 8.54 4.74
N LEU A 109 2.26 7.83 3.65
CA LEU A 109 3.42 7.96 2.76
C LEU A 109 2.95 8.10 1.30
N PRO A 110 2.62 9.33 0.86
CA PRO A 110 2.22 9.57 -0.53
C PRO A 110 3.38 9.38 -1.49
N ILE A 111 3.16 8.67 -2.59
CA ILE A 111 4.10 8.51 -3.70
C ILE A 111 3.70 9.48 -4.81
N ALA A 112 4.63 10.36 -5.24
CA ALA A 112 4.32 11.46 -6.16
C ALA A 112 4.54 11.11 -7.65
N ARG A 113 4.16 9.92 -8.09
CA ARG A 113 4.33 9.44 -9.47
C ARG A 113 3.85 10.45 -10.51
N PHE A 114 4.64 10.60 -11.59
CA PHE A 114 4.35 11.42 -12.78
C PHE A 114 4.14 12.91 -12.49
N ARG A 115 4.80 13.43 -11.47
CA ARG A 115 4.69 14.84 -11.06
C ARG A 115 6.01 15.61 -11.17
N GLY A 116 7.04 14.99 -11.76
CA GLY A 116 8.33 15.64 -11.98
C GLY A 116 9.17 15.85 -10.72
N HIS A 117 8.97 15.02 -9.69
CA HIS A 117 9.76 15.08 -8.45
C HIS A 117 11.10 14.34 -8.55
N GLY A 118 11.31 13.54 -9.61
CA GLY A 118 12.53 12.75 -9.76
C GLY A 118 12.72 11.74 -8.63
N PRO A 119 13.96 11.51 -8.17
CA PRO A 119 14.22 10.60 -7.06
C PRO A 119 13.53 11.01 -5.76
N GLU A 120 13.44 12.33 -5.53
CA GLU A 120 12.76 12.88 -4.36
C GLU A 120 11.24 12.86 -4.55
N GLY A 121 10.56 12.01 -3.81
CA GLY A 121 9.10 11.87 -3.83
C GLY A 121 8.55 10.73 -4.68
N ASN A 122 9.37 10.04 -5.49
CA ASN A 122 8.94 8.94 -6.35
C ASN A 122 9.39 7.55 -5.89
N GLU A 123 10.37 7.47 -5.00
CA GLU A 123 10.79 6.20 -4.43
C GLU A 123 9.71 5.65 -3.48
N VAL A 124 9.45 4.35 -3.58
CA VAL A 124 8.44 3.69 -2.74
C VAL A 124 9.05 3.27 -1.40
N GLY A 125 10.23 2.67 -1.41
CA GLY A 125 10.98 2.32 -0.20
C GLY A 125 10.36 1.23 0.66
N VAL A 126 9.43 0.42 0.15
CA VAL A 126 8.81 -0.70 0.90
C VAL A 126 9.87 -1.66 1.42
N SER A 127 10.89 -1.96 0.61
CA SER A 127 11.97 -2.87 0.96
C SER A 127 12.78 -2.41 2.17
N TRP A 128 12.88 -1.12 2.44
CA TRP A 128 13.60 -0.59 3.61
C TRP A 128 12.99 -1.03 4.93
N PHE A 129 11.71 -1.40 4.92
CA PHE A 129 10.91 -1.72 6.11
C PHE A 129 10.39 -3.15 6.13
N TYR A 130 10.52 -3.89 5.03
CA TYR A 130 9.89 -5.20 4.91
C TYR A 130 10.45 -6.21 5.92
N ASN A 131 11.72 -6.12 6.27
CA ASN A 131 12.40 -6.98 7.25
C ASN A 131 12.17 -6.59 8.73
N VAL A 132 11.39 -5.53 9.01
CA VAL A 132 11.15 -5.06 10.38
C VAL A 132 9.94 -5.81 10.97
N PRO A 133 10.13 -6.68 12.00
CA PRO A 133 9.01 -7.32 12.69
C PRO A 133 8.04 -6.29 13.28
N ASP A 134 6.76 -6.67 13.45
CA ASP A 134 5.70 -5.84 14.04
C ASP A 134 5.43 -4.52 13.31
N LEU A 135 5.99 -4.30 12.13
CA LEU A 135 5.66 -3.19 11.26
C LEU A 135 4.74 -3.67 10.13
N ASN A 136 3.56 -3.08 10.04
CA ASN A 136 2.62 -3.38 8.96
C ASN A 136 2.86 -2.44 7.77
N ILE A 137 2.59 -2.90 6.55
CA ILE A 137 2.73 -2.12 5.32
C ILE A 137 1.48 -2.32 4.47
N ALA A 138 0.71 -1.26 4.30
CA ALA A 138 -0.46 -1.21 3.44
C ALA A 138 -0.15 -0.45 2.15
N MET A 139 -0.60 -0.98 1.02
CA MET A 139 -0.49 -0.39 -0.31
C MET A 139 -1.79 -0.64 -1.07
N PRO A 140 -2.88 0.05 -0.75
CA PRO A 140 -4.17 -0.18 -1.40
C PRO A 140 -4.15 0.19 -2.88
N GLY A 141 -4.77 -0.66 -3.74
CA GLY A 141 -4.83 -0.48 -5.18
C GLY A 141 -6.17 0.07 -5.68
N CYS A 142 -7.20 0.14 -4.83
CA CYS A 142 -8.53 0.63 -5.17
C CYS A 142 -9.19 1.37 -4.01
N ALA A 143 -10.33 2.02 -4.28
CA ALA A 143 -11.08 2.80 -3.28
C ALA A 143 -11.54 1.95 -2.09
N ASN A 144 -11.99 0.72 -2.33
CA ASN A 144 -12.43 -0.19 -1.28
C ASN A 144 -11.29 -0.54 -0.31
N GLU A 145 -10.14 -0.91 -0.85
CA GLU A 145 -8.94 -1.19 -0.04
C GLU A 145 -8.45 0.07 0.69
N ALA A 146 -8.46 1.23 0.02
CA ALA A 146 -8.05 2.49 0.62
C ALA A 146 -8.88 2.82 1.87
N TYR A 147 -10.18 2.61 1.81
CA TYR A 147 -11.09 2.83 2.95
C TYR A 147 -10.88 1.79 4.06
N TRP A 148 -10.98 0.49 3.72
CA TRP A 148 -11.00 -0.55 4.73
C TRP A 148 -9.62 -0.86 5.32
N ASN A 149 -8.55 -0.80 4.52
CA ASN A 149 -7.19 -1.02 5.02
C ASN A 149 -6.74 0.12 5.96
N PHE A 150 -7.21 1.35 5.70
CA PHE A 150 -6.95 2.47 6.62
C PHE A 150 -7.61 2.23 7.99
N ARG A 151 -8.88 1.85 7.98
CA ARG A 151 -9.63 1.55 9.22
C ARG A 151 -9.07 0.35 9.96
N GLU A 152 -8.69 -0.70 9.24
CA GLU A 152 -8.02 -1.88 9.78
C GLU A 152 -6.68 -1.52 10.44
N ALA A 153 -5.88 -0.66 9.80
CA ALA A 153 -4.60 -0.21 10.34
C ALA A 153 -4.73 0.48 11.71
N LEU A 154 -5.82 1.22 11.95
CA LEU A 154 -6.10 1.87 13.25
C LEU A 154 -6.48 0.88 14.36
N GLN A 155 -6.86 -0.35 14.04
CA GLN A 155 -7.20 -1.37 15.04
C GLN A 155 -6.00 -2.23 15.44
N ARG A 156 -4.86 -2.10 14.72
CA ARG A 156 -3.66 -2.88 15.00
C ARG A 156 -2.92 -2.36 16.23
N PRO A 157 -2.36 -3.27 17.04
CA PRO A 157 -1.56 -2.86 18.20
C PRO A 157 -0.18 -2.31 17.81
N THR A 158 0.22 -2.46 16.56
CA THR A 158 1.55 -2.13 16.01
C THR A 158 1.42 -1.15 14.84
N PRO A 159 2.47 -0.37 14.52
CA PRO A 159 2.38 0.69 13.53
C PRO A 159 2.16 0.19 12.11
N THR A 160 1.58 1.03 11.28
CA THR A 160 1.36 0.77 9.85
C THR A 160 1.95 1.89 9.00
N LEU A 161 2.79 1.53 8.04
CA LEU A 161 3.14 2.40 6.92
C LEU A 161 2.04 2.28 5.86
N PHE A 162 1.45 3.39 5.49
CA PHE A 162 0.34 3.44 4.56
C PHE A 162 0.78 4.19 3.29
N PHE A 163 1.18 3.44 2.27
CA PHE A 163 1.65 3.97 1.00
C PHE A 163 0.47 4.31 0.08
N GLU A 164 0.45 5.53 -0.45
CA GLU A 164 -0.61 6.04 -1.32
C GLU A 164 -0.02 6.54 -2.63
N ASP A 165 -0.24 5.82 -3.73
CA ASP A 165 0.20 6.30 -5.03
C ASP A 165 -0.76 7.38 -5.57
N ARG A 166 -0.26 8.60 -5.74
CA ARG A 166 -1.05 9.73 -6.22
C ARG A 166 -1.53 9.58 -7.66
N SER A 167 -0.91 8.72 -8.46
CA SER A 167 -1.32 8.49 -9.84
C SER A 167 -2.68 7.79 -9.95
N ILE A 168 -3.07 7.05 -8.90
CA ILE A 168 -4.38 6.36 -8.84
C ILE A 168 -5.42 7.08 -7.98
N HIS A 169 -5.12 8.27 -7.43
CA HIS A 169 -6.04 9.01 -6.57
C HIS A 169 -7.39 9.34 -7.23
N GLY A 170 -7.42 9.53 -8.55
CA GLY A 170 -8.63 9.80 -9.31
C GLY A 170 -9.44 8.56 -9.71
N ARG A 171 -8.93 7.34 -9.46
CA ARG A 171 -9.67 6.12 -9.86
C ARG A 171 -10.94 5.98 -9.03
N ALA A 172 -12.06 5.90 -9.74
CA ALA A 172 -13.36 5.63 -9.14
C ALA A 172 -13.50 4.15 -8.78
N GLY A 173 -14.20 3.87 -7.69
CA GLY A 173 -14.53 2.52 -7.25
C GLY A 173 -15.65 2.53 -6.23
N GLU A 174 -16.29 1.40 -6.07
CA GLU A 174 -17.25 1.17 -4.99
C GLU A 174 -16.51 0.87 -3.69
N VAL A 175 -17.08 1.30 -2.58
CA VAL A 175 -16.66 0.93 -1.24
C VAL A 175 -17.77 0.11 -0.63
N ALA A 176 -17.47 -1.11 -0.26
CA ALA A 176 -18.43 -2.02 0.36
C ALA A 176 -18.91 -1.47 1.71
N ASP A 177 -20.16 -1.72 2.05
CA ASP A 177 -20.76 -1.29 3.32
C ASP A 177 -20.09 -1.96 4.54
N GLN A 178 -19.50 -3.13 4.34
CA GLN A 178 -18.80 -3.91 5.37
C GLN A 178 -17.39 -4.25 4.90
N ASN A 179 -16.48 -4.39 5.87
CA ASN A 179 -15.13 -4.87 5.58
C ASN A 179 -15.21 -6.26 4.93
N PRO A 180 -14.72 -6.43 3.69
CA PRO A 180 -14.77 -7.74 3.02
C PRO A 180 -13.91 -8.80 3.70
N GLY A 181 -13.09 -8.42 4.69
CA GLY A 181 -12.11 -9.28 5.34
C GLY A 181 -10.92 -9.60 4.46
N GLY A 182 -9.87 -10.15 5.09
CA GLY A 182 -8.61 -10.44 4.40
C GLY A 182 -7.76 -9.19 4.15
N TYR A 183 -6.51 -9.43 3.79
CA TYR A 183 -5.56 -8.35 3.46
C TYR A 183 -5.34 -8.22 1.95
N ALA A 184 -5.71 -9.25 1.18
CA ALA A 184 -5.71 -9.23 -0.26
C ALA A 184 -7.12 -9.50 -0.79
N GLN A 185 -7.45 -8.91 -1.94
CA GLN A 185 -8.75 -9.05 -2.60
C GLN A 185 -8.55 -9.63 -4.00
N ILE A 186 -9.42 -10.57 -4.39
CA ILE A 186 -9.56 -10.97 -5.78
C ILE A 186 -10.51 -9.94 -6.41
N THR A 187 -9.94 -8.98 -7.12
CA THR A 187 -10.70 -7.89 -7.75
C THR A 187 -11.28 -8.30 -9.10
N ARG A 188 -10.69 -9.32 -9.73
CA ARG A 188 -11.18 -9.95 -10.96
C ARG A 188 -11.00 -11.45 -10.86
N SER A 189 -12.03 -12.21 -11.19
CA SER A 189 -11.98 -13.68 -11.24
C SER A 189 -11.52 -14.17 -12.62
N GLY A 190 -10.66 -15.18 -12.63
CA GLY A 190 -10.15 -15.85 -13.84
C GLY A 190 -9.60 -17.24 -13.55
N ASP A 191 -9.20 -17.99 -14.58
CA ASP A 191 -8.87 -19.42 -14.45
C ASP A 191 -7.52 -19.84 -15.06
N ARG A 192 -6.76 -18.95 -15.74
CA ARG A 192 -5.54 -19.32 -16.46
C ARG A 192 -4.26 -18.63 -16.00
N LEU A 193 -4.37 -17.44 -15.44
CA LEU A 193 -3.22 -16.65 -14.94
C LEU A 193 -3.66 -15.77 -13.80
N THR A 194 -2.95 -15.80 -12.68
CA THR A 194 -3.08 -14.82 -11.60
C THR A 194 -2.10 -13.68 -11.79
N ILE A 195 -2.60 -12.45 -11.86
CA ILE A 195 -1.79 -11.22 -11.84
C ILE A 195 -1.84 -10.67 -10.42
N ILE A 196 -0.70 -10.51 -9.77
CA ILE A 196 -0.59 -10.10 -8.38
C ILE A 196 0.08 -8.73 -8.32
N GLY A 197 -0.53 -7.78 -7.64
CA GLY A 197 0.00 -6.43 -7.47
C GLY A 197 -0.44 -5.77 -6.18
N ALA A 198 0.18 -4.64 -5.84
CA ALA A 198 -0.24 -3.75 -4.76
C ALA A 198 -0.22 -2.30 -5.25
N GLY A 199 -1.05 -1.44 -4.67
CA GLY A 199 -1.11 -0.03 -5.04
C GLY A 199 -1.36 0.18 -6.52
N ARG A 200 -0.54 1.03 -7.15
CA ARG A 200 -0.62 1.31 -8.59
C ARG A 200 -0.47 0.05 -9.45
N ALA A 201 0.37 -0.90 -9.05
CA ALA A 201 0.59 -2.13 -9.84
C ALA A 201 -0.68 -3.01 -9.90
N ALA A 202 -1.49 -3.06 -8.84
CA ALA A 202 -2.79 -3.73 -8.86
C ALA A 202 -3.78 -3.01 -9.79
N ALA A 203 -3.84 -1.68 -9.73
CA ALA A 203 -4.67 -0.88 -10.62
C ALA A 203 -4.27 -1.07 -12.09
N LEU A 204 -2.97 -1.14 -12.36
CA LEU A 204 -2.42 -1.37 -13.69
C LEU A 204 -2.77 -2.79 -14.22
N ALA A 205 -2.79 -3.79 -13.33
CA ALA A 205 -3.20 -5.16 -13.67
C ALA A 205 -4.67 -5.20 -14.11
N GLU A 206 -5.55 -4.45 -13.43
CA GLU A 206 -6.97 -4.33 -13.83
C GLU A 206 -7.11 -3.68 -15.20
N ASP A 207 -6.42 -2.55 -15.44
CA ASP A 207 -6.48 -1.84 -16.73
C ASP A 207 -5.98 -2.74 -17.89
N ALA A 208 -4.93 -3.52 -17.64
CA ALA A 208 -4.40 -4.47 -18.63
C ALA A 208 -5.37 -5.64 -18.86
N ALA A 209 -6.03 -6.13 -17.80
CA ALA A 209 -7.05 -7.18 -17.90
C ALA A 209 -8.28 -6.70 -18.67
N ASP A 210 -8.73 -5.45 -18.48
CA ASP A 210 -9.81 -4.83 -19.26
C ASP A 210 -9.46 -4.77 -20.74
N GLN A 211 -8.25 -4.29 -21.07
CA GLN A 211 -7.80 -4.24 -22.47
C GLN A 211 -7.70 -5.64 -23.12
N LEU A 212 -7.37 -6.66 -22.34
CA LEU A 212 -7.28 -8.05 -22.81
C LEU A 212 -8.66 -8.71 -22.90
N ALA A 213 -9.62 -8.32 -22.06
CA ALA A 213 -10.99 -8.82 -22.12
C ALA A 213 -11.66 -8.51 -23.48
N GLU A 214 -11.42 -7.31 -24.01
CA GLU A 214 -11.86 -6.90 -25.36
C GLU A 214 -11.27 -7.78 -26.48
N ARG A 215 -10.19 -8.50 -26.20
CA ARG A 215 -9.48 -9.39 -27.13
C ARG A 215 -9.73 -10.87 -26.86
N GLY A 216 -10.77 -11.20 -26.09
CA GLY A 216 -11.19 -12.60 -25.83
C GLY A 216 -10.53 -13.28 -24.64
N TYR A 217 -9.82 -12.55 -23.76
CA TYR A 217 -9.20 -13.09 -22.54
C TYR A 217 -10.04 -12.83 -21.27
N SER A 218 -11.33 -12.53 -21.39
CA SER A 218 -12.17 -12.07 -20.28
C SER A 218 -12.23 -13.01 -19.07
N SER A 219 -12.23 -14.33 -19.30
CA SER A 219 -12.27 -15.35 -18.23
C SER A 219 -10.88 -15.87 -17.83
N ALA A 220 -9.82 -15.49 -18.55
CA ALA A 220 -8.49 -16.09 -18.36
C ALA A 220 -7.71 -15.47 -17.19
N LEU A 221 -7.97 -14.21 -16.87
CA LEU A 221 -7.13 -13.43 -15.99
C LEU A 221 -7.79 -13.22 -14.62
N GLU A 222 -7.15 -13.72 -13.58
CA GLU A 222 -7.48 -13.40 -12.19
C GLU A 222 -6.54 -12.29 -11.69
N VAL A 223 -7.09 -11.26 -11.04
CA VAL A 223 -6.30 -10.17 -10.46
C VAL A 223 -6.43 -10.23 -8.94
N VAL A 224 -5.27 -10.26 -8.28
CA VAL A 224 -5.13 -10.20 -6.83
C VAL A 224 -4.48 -8.88 -6.45
N SER A 225 -5.24 -8.01 -5.81
CA SER A 225 -4.72 -6.82 -5.14
C SER A 225 -4.33 -7.19 -3.71
N LEU A 226 -3.07 -6.93 -3.34
CA LEU A 226 -2.55 -7.37 -2.05
C LEU A 226 -3.08 -6.51 -0.90
N GLY A 227 -3.43 -5.25 -1.13
CA GLY A 227 -3.89 -4.32 -0.11
C GLY A 227 -2.88 -4.10 1.03
N PHE A 228 -2.56 -5.16 1.78
CA PHE A 228 -1.40 -5.23 2.67
C PHE A 228 -0.30 -6.10 2.04
N VAL A 229 0.89 -5.54 1.89
CA VAL A 229 2.08 -6.30 1.49
C VAL A 229 2.76 -6.91 2.71
N LYS A 230 2.47 -6.39 3.91
CA LYS A 230 2.91 -6.95 5.19
C LYS A 230 1.87 -6.63 6.29
N PRO A 231 1.28 -7.64 6.98
CA PRO A 231 1.43 -9.06 6.67
C PRO A 231 0.85 -9.41 5.30
N LEU A 232 1.47 -10.35 4.60
CA LEU A 232 0.98 -10.83 3.31
C LEU A 232 -0.17 -11.83 3.53
N ASP A 233 -1.26 -11.70 2.77
CA ASP A 233 -2.33 -12.70 2.72
C ASP A 233 -1.91 -13.91 1.90
N LYS A 234 -1.15 -14.78 2.54
CA LYS A 234 -0.63 -16.00 1.94
C LYS A 234 -1.74 -16.89 1.36
N ASN A 235 -2.85 -17.02 2.09
CA ASN A 235 -3.94 -17.93 1.70
C ASN A 235 -4.59 -17.49 0.38
N THR A 236 -4.88 -16.20 0.23
CA THR A 236 -5.48 -15.67 -1.00
C THR A 236 -4.51 -15.80 -2.17
N VAL A 237 -3.23 -15.48 -2.00
CA VAL A 237 -2.21 -15.61 -3.05
C VAL A 237 -2.04 -17.07 -3.48
N LEU A 238 -1.84 -17.99 -2.54
CA LEU A 238 -1.62 -19.41 -2.84
C LEU A 238 -2.85 -20.07 -3.48
N ARG A 239 -4.05 -19.77 -2.96
CA ARG A 239 -5.32 -20.30 -3.50
C ARG A 239 -5.54 -19.85 -4.94
N SER A 240 -5.39 -18.54 -5.21
CA SER A 240 -5.55 -17.98 -6.56
C SER A 240 -4.54 -18.59 -7.53
N THR A 241 -3.25 -18.59 -7.17
CA THR A 241 -2.20 -19.13 -8.03
C THR A 241 -2.32 -20.64 -8.23
N SER A 242 -2.72 -21.40 -7.19
CA SER A 242 -2.97 -22.84 -7.34
C SER A 242 -4.14 -23.15 -8.29
N LYS A 243 -5.15 -22.28 -8.34
CA LYS A 243 -6.29 -22.39 -9.26
C LYS A 243 -5.88 -22.17 -10.71
N THR A 244 -5.11 -21.11 -10.97
CA THR A 244 -4.75 -20.68 -12.33
C THR A 244 -3.52 -21.39 -12.88
N GLY A 245 -2.66 -21.92 -12.03
CA GLY A 245 -1.41 -22.59 -12.38
C GLY A 245 -0.31 -21.66 -12.90
N ARG A 246 -0.53 -20.35 -13.00
CA ARG A 246 0.44 -19.36 -13.49
C ARG A 246 0.37 -18.09 -12.67
N ALA A 247 1.50 -17.42 -12.50
CA ALA A 247 1.56 -16.13 -11.79
C ALA A 247 2.41 -15.11 -12.55
N LEU A 248 1.88 -13.89 -12.66
CA LEU A 248 2.60 -12.68 -13.02
C LEU A 248 2.54 -11.71 -11.83
N ILE A 249 3.69 -11.38 -11.26
CA ILE A 249 3.79 -10.43 -10.13
C ILE A 249 4.24 -9.09 -10.71
N VAL A 250 3.50 -8.03 -10.44
CA VAL A 250 3.78 -6.68 -10.96
C VAL A 250 4.12 -5.75 -9.80
N GLN A 251 5.21 -5.00 -9.90
CA GLN A 251 5.60 -3.98 -8.92
C GLN A 251 6.32 -2.81 -9.57
N ASP A 252 6.33 -1.65 -8.92
CA ASP A 252 7.02 -0.45 -9.41
C ASP A 252 8.48 -0.38 -8.97
N GLU A 253 8.86 -1.04 -7.88
CA GLU A 253 10.24 -1.13 -7.44
C GLU A 253 11.06 -2.07 -8.35
N PRO A 254 12.41 -1.97 -8.31
CA PRO A 254 13.29 -2.90 -9.01
C PRO A 254 13.06 -4.35 -8.61
N VAL A 255 13.38 -5.29 -9.50
CA VAL A 255 13.14 -6.73 -9.30
C VAL A 255 13.75 -7.30 -8.03
N TRP A 256 14.86 -6.74 -7.56
CA TRP A 256 15.59 -7.19 -6.37
C TRP A 256 15.06 -6.62 -5.06
N SER A 257 14.04 -5.77 -5.13
CA SER A 257 13.44 -5.09 -3.97
C SER A 257 11.91 -5.21 -3.99
N GLY A 258 11.24 -4.55 -3.04
CA GLY A 258 9.77 -4.56 -2.97
C GLY A 258 9.18 -5.90 -2.56
N TYR A 259 7.88 -6.04 -2.75
CA TYR A 259 7.12 -7.22 -2.29
C TYR A 259 7.17 -8.41 -3.28
N ALA A 260 7.50 -8.19 -4.56
CA ALA A 260 7.42 -9.24 -5.57
C ALA A 260 8.32 -10.43 -5.28
N THR A 261 9.53 -10.19 -4.74
CA THR A 261 10.47 -11.23 -4.33
C THR A 261 9.89 -12.11 -3.22
N PHE A 262 9.21 -11.50 -2.24
CA PHE A 262 8.57 -12.25 -1.15
C PHE A 262 7.36 -13.05 -1.64
N VAL A 263 6.55 -12.47 -2.53
CA VAL A 263 5.45 -13.20 -3.19
C VAL A 263 6.01 -14.36 -4.01
N ARG A 264 7.11 -14.14 -4.74
CA ARG A 264 7.75 -15.21 -5.53
C ARG A 264 8.22 -16.36 -4.64
N CYS A 265 8.89 -16.07 -3.52
CA CYS A 265 9.30 -17.08 -2.54
C CYS A 265 8.10 -17.81 -1.92
N LEU A 266 6.99 -17.09 -1.63
CA LEU A 266 5.77 -17.70 -1.12
C LEU A 266 5.20 -18.74 -2.09
N LEU A 267 5.27 -18.50 -3.40
CA LEU A 267 4.75 -19.43 -4.40
C LEU A 267 5.55 -20.75 -4.46
N ASP A 268 6.77 -20.80 -3.93
CA ASP A 268 7.53 -22.03 -3.78
C ASP A 268 6.95 -22.97 -2.68
N GLU A 269 6.04 -22.47 -1.82
CA GLU A 269 5.26 -23.30 -0.89
C GLU A 269 4.16 -24.13 -1.58
N LEU A 270 3.85 -23.83 -2.85
CA LEU A 270 2.85 -24.62 -3.60
C LEU A 270 3.36 -26.04 -3.87
N PRO A 271 2.49 -27.06 -3.74
CA PRO A 271 2.87 -28.43 -4.08
C PRO A 271 3.38 -28.56 -5.51
N ALA A 272 4.32 -29.47 -5.73
CA ALA A 272 4.86 -29.77 -7.06
C ALA A 272 3.73 -30.04 -8.07
N GLY A 273 3.84 -29.48 -9.27
CA GLY A 273 2.85 -29.61 -10.33
C GLY A 273 1.65 -28.65 -10.25
N LYS A 274 1.56 -27.83 -9.20
CA LYS A 274 0.53 -26.77 -9.14
C LYS A 274 0.85 -25.59 -10.04
N LEU A 275 2.12 -25.30 -10.27
CA LEU A 275 2.54 -24.30 -11.25
C LEU A 275 2.87 -24.97 -12.58
N CYS A 276 2.30 -24.45 -13.66
CA CYS A 276 2.58 -24.90 -15.03
C CYS A 276 3.93 -24.37 -15.57
N CYS A 277 4.39 -23.25 -15.01
CA CYS A 277 5.66 -22.60 -15.35
C CYS A 277 6.18 -21.78 -14.16
N ALA A 278 7.44 -21.33 -14.22
CA ALA A 278 8.00 -20.45 -13.20
C ALA A 278 7.23 -19.13 -13.13
N PRO A 279 6.84 -18.64 -11.94
CA PRO A 279 6.25 -17.33 -11.76
C PRO A 279 7.14 -16.22 -12.33
N ARG A 280 6.52 -15.26 -12.99
CA ARG A 280 7.22 -14.13 -13.61
C ARG A 280 7.05 -12.86 -12.79
N ILE A 281 8.11 -12.04 -12.75
CA ILE A 281 8.07 -10.70 -12.15
C ILE A 281 8.20 -9.67 -13.28
N LEU A 282 7.29 -8.69 -13.29
CA LEU A 282 7.40 -7.46 -14.06
C LEU A 282 7.62 -6.31 -13.08
N ALA A 283 8.80 -5.71 -13.13
CA ALA A 283 9.26 -4.73 -12.16
C ALA A 283 9.70 -3.43 -12.84
N GLY A 284 9.84 -2.37 -12.05
CA GLY A 284 10.50 -1.13 -12.49
C GLY A 284 11.98 -1.32 -12.75
N ALA A 285 12.59 -0.35 -13.44
CA ALA A 285 14.01 -0.33 -13.72
C ALA A 285 14.83 -0.11 -12.44
N ASP A 286 16.01 -0.71 -12.37
CA ASP A 286 16.95 -0.55 -11.25
C ASP A 286 17.80 0.74 -11.44
N GLN A 287 17.13 1.88 -11.29
CA GLN A 287 17.74 3.21 -11.38
C GLN A 287 16.83 4.27 -10.75
N PHE A 288 17.40 5.44 -10.47
CA PHE A 288 16.61 6.61 -10.08
C PHE A 288 15.70 7.08 -11.21
N LEU A 289 14.47 7.43 -10.84
CA LEU A 289 13.50 7.94 -11.81
C LEU A 289 13.84 9.40 -12.18
N PRO A 290 13.87 9.76 -13.48
CA PRO A 290 14.21 11.10 -13.91
C PRO A 290 13.07 12.10 -13.64
N PHE A 291 13.42 13.40 -13.54
CA PHE A 291 12.45 14.48 -13.34
C PHE A 291 11.51 14.70 -14.54
N TRP A 292 11.94 14.37 -15.77
CA TRP A 292 11.22 14.72 -17.00
C TRP A 292 10.20 13.69 -17.45
N ASP A 293 10.50 12.39 -17.35
CA ASP A 293 9.57 11.32 -17.69
C ASP A 293 9.94 10.00 -17.01
N GLU A 294 9.11 9.57 -16.08
CA GLU A 294 9.28 8.34 -15.32
C GLU A 294 8.73 7.10 -16.06
N ARG A 295 7.83 7.31 -17.04
CA ARG A 295 7.06 6.23 -17.68
C ARG A 295 7.90 5.13 -18.33
N PRO A 296 9.02 5.41 -19.00
CA PRO A 296 9.85 4.37 -19.60
C PRO A 296 10.49 3.40 -18.59
N PHE A 297 10.57 3.80 -17.33
CA PHE A 297 11.27 3.07 -16.27
C PHE A 297 10.33 2.31 -15.33
N LEU A 298 9.04 2.41 -15.56
CA LEU A 298 8.00 1.79 -14.74
C LEU A 298 7.13 0.84 -15.58
N PRO A 299 6.53 -0.19 -14.96
CA PRO A 299 5.51 -0.99 -15.63
C PRO A 299 4.40 -0.12 -16.23
N SER A 300 3.96 -0.48 -17.43
CA SER A 300 2.88 0.14 -18.17
C SER A 300 1.79 -0.88 -18.50
N ILE A 301 0.59 -0.44 -18.88
CA ILE A 301 -0.47 -1.34 -19.36
C ILE A 301 0.07 -2.23 -20.47
N GLN A 302 0.81 -1.66 -21.42
CA GLN A 302 1.34 -2.43 -22.56
C GLN A 302 2.38 -3.45 -22.14
N SER A 303 3.25 -3.17 -21.16
CA SER A 303 4.22 -4.13 -20.64
C SER A 303 3.52 -5.27 -19.88
N VAL A 304 2.46 -4.99 -19.12
CA VAL A 304 1.63 -6.01 -18.46
C VAL A 304 0.93 -6.89 -19.51
N VAL A 305 0.28 -6.29 -20.52
CA VAL A 305 -0.36 -7.03 -21.64
C VAL A 305 0.64 -7.94 -22.35
N THR A 306 1.86 -7.47 -22.59
CA THR A 306 2.92 -8.27 -23.21
C THR A 306 3.33 -9.44 -22.32
N ALA A 307 3.58 -9.18 -21.02
CA ALA A 307 3.95 -10.21 -20.05
C ALA A 307 2.84 -11.27 -19.88
N VAL A 308 1.57 -10.87 -19.84
CA VAL A 308 0.42 -11.78 -19.80
C VAL A 308 0.43 -12.74 -20.99
N ARG A 309 0.58 -12.21 -22.21
CA ARG A 309 0.62 -13.04 -23.43
C ARG A 309 1.76 -14.03 -23.41
N GLU A 310 2.91 -13.65 -22.87
CA GLU A 310 4.06 -14.54 -22.73
C GLU A 310 3.83 -15.63 -21.67
N CYS A 311 3.16 -15.31 -20.56
CA CYS A 311 2.80 -16.29 -19.53
C CYS A 311 1.73 -17.29 -19.99
N LEU A 312 0.90 -16.94 -20.99
CA LEU A 312 -0.18 -17.80 -21.49
C LEU A 312 0.21 -18.68 -22.68
N LYS A 313 1.40 -18.49 -23.26
CA LYS A 313 1.99 -19.40 -24.26
C LYS A 313 2.43 -20.69 -23.58
#